data_d08c7fa80a7dcebaa93225a9e4e467d0
#
_entry.id   d08c7fa80a7dcebaa93225a9e4e467d0
#
_cell.length_a   1.000
_cell.length_b   1.000
_cell.length_c   1.000
_cell.angle_alpha   90.00
_cell.angle_beta   90.00
_cell.angle_gamma   90.00
#
_symmetry.space_group_name_H-M   'P 1'
#
loop_
_entity.id
_entity.type
_entity.pdbx_description
1 polymer ?
#
loop_
_entity_poly.entity_id
_entity_poly.type
_entity_poly.pdbx_seq_one_letter_code
_entity_poly.pdbx_strand_id
1 'polypeptide(L)'
;MNIKIYKRLVLNRASFLIIVLSYLVFMNKLPAEESNLTLNILNLEKPGVLYLTICNNAAGFENSVENEIEEASCLNERNEIDPKNLSEINGILPNGEYAIAVFVDVNGNKKIDKNFLGIPKEQYGFSNNAMGRMSAPTFEQAKFNVKGPTTHSILLRTGIPK
;
A
#
# COMPACT_ATOMS: atom_id res chain seq x y z
N MET A 1 -40.92 -13.69 -56.95
CA MET A 1 -40.27 -14.83 -56.25
C MET A 1 -38.91 -14.38 -55.79
N ASN A 2 -38.78 -13.93 -54.53
CA ASN A 2 -37.55 -13.35 -54.01
C ASN A 2 -36.71 -14.43 -53.32
N ILE A 3 -35.61 -14.81 -53.90
CA ILE A 3 -34.63 -15.75 -53.32
C ILE A 3 -33.68 -14.95 -52.43
N LYS A 4 -33.85 -15.07 -51.09
CA LYS A 4 -32.87 -14.56 -50.14
C LYS A 4 -31.63 -15.49 -50.11
N ILE A 5 -30.54 -15.04 -50.66
CA ILE A 5 -29.25 -15.72 -50.59
C ILE A 5 -28.64 -15.44 -49.21
N TYR A 6 -28.68 -16.43 -48.29
CA TYR A 6 -27.94 -16.38 -47.05
C TYR A 6 -26.46 -16.63 -47.37
N LYS A 7 -25.63 -15.60 -47.32
CA LYS A 7 -24.17 -15.76 -47.30
C LYS A 7 -23.76 -16.49 -46.02
N ARG A 8 -23.43 -17.77 -46.15
CA ARG A 8 -22.86 -18.57 -45.07
C ARG A 8 -21.46 -17.99 -44.77
N LEU A 9 -21.28 -17.34 -43.61
CA LEU A 9 -19.96 -16.92 -43.13
C LEU A 9 -19.15 -18.19 -42.89
N VAL A 10 -18.23 -18.52 -43.80
CA VAL A 10 -17.24 -19.56 -43.56
C VAL A 10 -16.15 -18.93 -42.69
N LEU A 11 -16.25 -19.12 -41.37
CA LEU A 11 -15.17 -18.72 -40.47
C LEU A 11 -13.97 -19.62 -40.76
N ASN A 12 -12.90 -19.04 -41.27
CA ASN A 12 -11.66 -19.75 -41.53
C ASN A 12 -11.10 -20.25 -40.18
N ARG A 13 -10.55 -21.47 -40.19
CA ARG A 13 -9.96 -22.10 -38.96
C ARG A 13 -8.95 -21.21 -38.26
N ALA A 14 -8.22 -20.37 -39.01
CA ALA A 14 -7.30 -19.39 -38.44
C ALA A 14 -8.02 -18.28 -37.68
N SER A 15 -9.16 -17.76 -38.17
CA SER A 15 -9.94 -16.73 -37.49
C SER A 15 -10.59 -17.26 -36.20
N PHE A 16 -11.03 -18.53 -36.21
CA PHE A 16 -11.56 -19.20 -35.01
C PHE A 16 -10.49 -19.38 -33.93
N LEU A 17 -9.27 -19.78 -34.32
CA LEU A 17 -8.13 -19.92 -33.40
C LEU A 17 -7.75 -18.57 -32.76
N ILE A 18 -7.74 -17.48 -33.56
CA ILE A 18 -7.42 -16.13 -33.04
C ILE A 18 -8.48 -15.65 -32.03
N ILE A 19 -9.75 -15.90 -32.31
CA ILE A 19 -10.85 -15.55 -31.39
C ILE A 19 -10.77 -16.36 -30.10
N VAL A 20 -10.49 -17.67 -30.19
CA VAL A 20 -10.34 -18.52 -28.99
C VAL A 20 -9.10 -18.12 -28.19
N LEU A 21 -7.98 -17.79 -28.86
CA LEU A 21 -6.76 -17.35 -28.18
C LEU A 21 -6.94 -15.99 -27.50
N SER A 22 -7.67 -15.04 -28.16
CA SER A 22 -7.99 -13.74 -27.54
C SER A 22 -8.93 -13.89 -26.34
N TYR A 23 -9.87 -14.83 -26.39
CA TYR A 23 -10.77 -15.13 -25.30
C TYR A 23 -10.04 -15.78 -24.10
N LEU A 24 -9.08 -16.67 -24.36
CA LEU A 24 -8.22 -17.28 -23.34
C LEU A 24 -7.29 -16.25 -22.68
N VAL A 25 -6.78 -15.27 -23.42
CA VAL A 25 -5.98 -14.17 -22.86
C VAL A 25 -6.85 -13.22 -22.01
N PHE A 26 -8.11 -13.00 -22.38
CA PHE A 26 -9.03 -12.15 -21.62
C PHE A 26 -9.53 -12.81 -20.33
N MET A 27 -9.65 -14.15 -20.32
CA MET A 27 -10.10 -14.91 -19.15
C MET A 27 -9.04 -15.05 -18.05
N ASN A 28 -7.77 -14.71 -18.32
CA ASN A 28 -6.67 -14.86 -17.34
C ASN A 28 -6.45 -13.67 -16.41
N LYS A 29 -7.28 -12.62 -16.44
CA LYS A 29 -7.33 -11.59 -15.41
C LYS A 29 -8.48 -11.88 -14.46
N LEU A 30 -8.34 -12.88 -13.62
CA LEU A 30 -9.14 -12.95 -12.40
C LEU A 30 -8.85 -11.67 -11.61
N PRO A 31 -9.88 -10.95 -11.14
CA PRO A 31 -9.66 -9.83 -10.24
C PRO A 31 -8.85 -10.34 -9.04
N ALA A 32 -7.87 -9.57 -8.61
CA ALA A 32 -7.15 -9.88 -7.39
C ALA A 32 -8.18 -9.96 -6.25
N GLU A 33 -8.12 -11.01 -5.46
CA GLU A 33 -8.96 -11.15 -4.27
C GLU A 33 -8.60 -10.03 -3.31
N GLU A 34 -9.57 -9.20 -2.96
CA GLU A 34 -9.41 -8.08 -2.03
C GLU A 34 -9.68 -8.53 -0.60
N SER A 35 -8.97 -7.94 0.34
CA SER A 35 -9.06 -8.25 1.76
C SER A 35 -9.13 -6.98 2.60
N ASN A 36 -9.87 -7.05 3.69
CA ASN A 36 -9.91 -5.99 4.69
C ASN A 36 -8.59 -5.96 5.47
N LEU A 37 -7.99 -4.78 5.54
CA LEU A 37 -6.85 -4.48 6.40
C LEU A 37 -7.31 -3.56 7.51
N THR A 38 -7.04 -3.96 8.75
CA THR A 38 -7.22 -3.13 9.95
C THR A 38 -5.86 -2.79 10.52
N LEU A 39 -5.53 -1.51 10.64
CA LEU A 39 -4.29 -1.03 11.22
C LEU A 39 -4.55 -0.45 12.62
N ASN A 40 -3.87 -1.00 13.61
CA ASN A 40 -3.83 -0.47 14.97
C ASN A 40 -2.59 0.41 15.13
N ILE A 41 -2.76 1.71 15.31
CA ILE A 41 -1.67 2.64 15.57
C ILE A 41 -1.50 2.75 17.10
N LEU A 42 -0.36 2.29 17.58
CA LEU A 42 -0.08 2.19 19.02
C LEU A 42 0.87 3.31 19.44
N ASN A 43 0.76 3.71 20.73
CA ASN A 43 1.63 4.72 21.37
C ASN A 43 1.56 6.11 20.73
N LEU A 44 0.39 6.53 20.27
CA LEU A 44 0.18 7.91 19.81
C LEU A 44 0.23 8.85 21.02
N GLU A 45 1.14 9.84 20.98
CA GLU A 45 1.36 10.79 22.09
C GLU A 45 0.70 12.15 21.87
N LYS A 46 0.61 12.59 20.59
CA LYS A 46 0.09 13.90 20.23
C LYS A 46 -0.92 13.83 19.09
N PRO A 47 -1.91 14.70 19.06
CA PRO A 47 -2.79 14.84 17.90
C PRO A 47 -2.02 15.42 16.71
N GLY A 48 -2.48 15.12 15.51
CA GLY A 48 -1.88 15.59 14.27
C GLY A 48 -2.48 14.91 13.05
N VAL A 49 -1.78 14.98 11.94
CA VAL A 49 -2.12 14.24 10.73
C VAL A 49 -1.19 13.06 10.58
N LEU A 50 -1.74 11.85 10.60
CA LEU A 50 -1.01 10.63 10.27
C LEU A 50 -0.88 10.52 8.76
N TYR A 51 0.34 10.53 8.28
CA TYR A 51 0.69 10.18 6.91
C TYR A 51 0.97 8.70 6.86
N LEU A 52 0.31 8.01 5.93
CA LEU A 52 0.36 6.57 5.76
C LEU A 52 0.78 6.25 4.33
N THR A 53 1.88 5.56 4.15
CA THR A 53 2.37 5.07 2.86
C THR A 53 2.38 3.55 2.86
N ILE A 54 1.66 2.93 1.93
CA ILE A 54 1.52 1.47 1.79
C ILE A 54 2.06 1.07 0.43
N CYS A 55 3.13 0.30 0.41
CA CYS A 55 3.79 -0.14 -0.82
C CYS A 55 3.77 -1.67 -0.93
N ASN A 56 3.61 -2.17 -2.15
CA ASN A 56 3.67 -3.59 -2.48
C ASN A 56 4.95 -3.99 -3.23
N ASN A 57 5.95 -3.12 -3.22
CA ASN A 57 7.25 -3.37 -3.86
C ASN A 57 8.38 -2.63 -3.13
N ALA A 58 9.58 -3.20 -3.22
CA ALA A 58 10.75 -2.67 -2.52
C ALA A 58 11.16 -1.28 -3.03
N ALA A 59 11.19 -1.07 -4.35
CA ALA A 59 11.65 0.20 -4.92
C ALA A 59 10.79 1.37 -4.47
N GLY A 60 9.45 1.23 -4.48
CA GLY A 60 8.52 2.26 -4.01
C GLY A 60 8.67 2.53 -2.52
N PHE A 61 8.73 1.48 -1.70
CA PHE A 61 8.87 1.63 -0.25
C PHE A 61 10.19 2.31 0.14
N GLU A 62 11.31 1.81 -0.36
CA GLU A 62 12.63 2.32 -0.01
C GLU A 62 12.82 3.76 -0.53
N ASN A 63 12.33 4.06 -1.74
CA ASN A 63 12.35 5.42 -2.26
C ASN A 63 11.48 6.38 -1.43
N SER A 64 10.27 5.95 -1.01
CA SER A 64 9.38 6.80 -0.21
C SER A 64 9.96 7.13 1.17
N VAL A 65 10.59 6.16 1.84
CA VAL A 65 11.14 6.37 3.19
C VAL A 65 12.51 7.04 3.18
N GLU A 66 13.33 6.83 2.15
CA GLU A 66 14.64 7.44 2.02
C GLU A 66 14.52 8.92 1.63
N ASN A 67 13.66 9.23 0.66
CA ASN A 67 13.48 10.59 0.14
C ASN A 67 12.31 11.34 0.80
N GLU A 68 11.56 10.71 1.70
CA GLU A 68 10.39 11.30 2.42
C GLU A 68 9.35 11.86 1.45
N ILE A 69 9.04 11.11 0.40
CA ILE A 69 8.10 11.51 -0.65
C ILE A 69 6.90 10.57 -0.73
N GLU A 70 5.80 11.11 -1.23
CA GLU A 70 4.66 10.31 -1.66
C GLU A 70 5.00 9.61 -2.98
N GLU A 71 5.39 8.34 -2.89
CA GLU A 71 5.75 7.57 -4.07
C GLU A 71 4.49 7.14 -4.85
N ALA A 72 4.43 7.48 -6.14
CA ALA A 72 3.25 7.24 -6.99
C ALA A 72 2.90 5.74 -7.16
N SER A 73 3.86 4.84 -6.94
CA SER A 73 3.65 3.39 -6.96
C SER A 73 3.10 2.82 -5.65
N CYS A 74 2.92 3.67 -4.63
CA CYS A 74 2.38 3.31 -3.33
C CYS A 74 1.01 3.97 -3.11
N LEU A 75 0.22 3.42 -2.20
CA LEU A 75 -0.98 4.08 -1.69
C LEU A 75 -0.56 5.06 -0.60
N ASN A 76 -1.00 6.31 -0.73
CA ASN A 76 -0.68 7.37 0.22
C ASN A 76 -1.98 7.91 0.79
N GLU A 77 -2.14 7.86 2.11
CA GLU A 77 -3.32 8.31 2.83
C GLU A 77 -2.95 9.26 3.96
N ARG A 78 -3.93 10.09 4.36
CA ARG A 78 -3.81 11.04 5.46
C ARG A 78 -5.03 10.95 6.35
N ASN A 79 -4.81 10.80 7.65
CA ASN A 79 -5.88 10.67 8.63
C ASN A 79 -5.61 11.64 9.79
N GLU A 80 -6.61 12.46 10.14
CA GLU A 80 -6.54 13.23 11.39
C GLU A 80 -6.64 12.26 12.57
N ILE A 81 -5.71 12.39 13.50
CA ILE A 81 -5.61 11.49 14.65
C ILE A 81 -5.50 12.28 15.96
N ASP A 82 -6.13 11.74 17.00
CA ASP A 82 -6.09 12.27 18.36
C ASP A 82 -5.90 11.07 19.32
N PRO A 83 -4.95 11.11 20.27
CA PRO A 83 -4.74 10.06 21.27
C PRO A 83 -6.00 9.69 22.08
N LYS A 84 -6.95 10.62 22.19
CA LYS A 84 -8.21 10.42 22.91
C LYS A 84 -9.23 9.59 22.12
N ASN A 85 -9.13 9.62 20.80
CA ASN A 85 -10.12 9.02 19.90
C ASN A 85 -9.48 8.08 18.87
N LEU A 86 -8.20 7.72 19.07
CA LEU A 86 -7.53 6.85 18.14
C LEU A 86 -8.22 5.50 18.14
N SER A 87 -8.80 5.22 17.03
CA SER A 87 -9.35 3.93 16.65
C SER A 87 -8.50 3.29 15.58
N GLU A 88 -8.99 2.22 15.07
CA GLU A 88 -8.42 1.49 13.95
C GLU A 88 -8.54 2.29 12.64
N ILE A 89 -7.54 2.16 11.77
CA ILE A 89 -7.62 2.61 10.38
C ILE A 89 -7.98 1.39 9.55
N ASN A 90 -9.07 1.47 8.81
CA ASN A 90 -9.57 0.38 8.00
C ASN A 90 -9.42 0.69 6.52
N GLY A 91 -8.93 -0.28 5.75
CA GLY A 91 -8.76 -0.20 4.31
C GLY A 91 -9.04 -1.53 3.62
N ILE A 92 -9.11 -1.51 2.30
CA ILE A 92 -9.23 -2.70 1.46
C ILE A 92 -8.03 -2.75 0.54
N LEU A 93 -7.33 -3.87 0.56
CA LEU A 93 -6.16 -4.12 -0.30
C LEU A 93 -6.32 -5.43 -1.05
N PRO A 94 -5.82 -5.53 -2.28
CA PRO A 94 -5.61 -6.83 -2.92
C PRO A 94 -4.74 -7.75 -2.06
N ASN A 95 -4.98 -9.06 -2.13
CA ASN A 95 -4.11 -10.02 -1.47
C ASN A 95 -2.67 -9.86 -1.97
N GLY A 96 -1.70 -9.80 -1.06
CA GLY A 96 -0.30 -9.59 -1.41
C GLY A 96 0.61 -9.27 -0.23
N GLU A 97 1.87 -9.00 -0.54
CA GLU A 97 2.86 -8.52 0.43
C GLU A 97 2.91 -6.99 0.40
N TYR A 98 2.90 -6.38 1.59
CA TYR A 98 2.92 -4.93 1.76
C TYR A 98 3.88 -4.52 2.85
N ALA A 99 4.53 -3.38 2.68
CA ALA A 99 5.24 -2.68 3.74
C ALA A 99 4.58 -1.32 3.96
N ILE A 100 4.50 -0.90 5.22
CA ILE A 100 3.85 0.34 5.63
C ILE A 100 4.84 1.22 6.38
N ALA A 101 4.88 2.49 6.00
CA ALA A 101 5.54 3.56 6.74
C ALA A 101 4.49 4.59 7.18
N VAL A 102 4.62 5.08 8.41
CA VAL A 102 3.76 6.13 8.96
C VAL A 102 4.57 7.18 9.67
N PHE A 103 4.10 8.43 9.66
CA PHE A 103 4.55 9.48 10.57
C PHE A 103 3.39 10.40 10.96
N VAL A 104 3.55 11.09 12.09
CA VAL A 104 2.54 12.01 12.63
C VAL A 104 3.05 13.43 12.47
N ASP A 105 2.45 14.18 11.54
CA ASP A 105 2.71 15.60 11.34
C ASP A 105 1.91 16.40 12.39
N VAL A 106 2.61 16.96 13.37
CA VAL A 106 2.02 17.70 14.49
C VAL A 106 1.87 19.19 14.16
N ASN A 107 2.72 19.72 13.28
CA ASN A 107 2.78 21.15 12.97
C ASN A 107 2.18 21.56 11.62
N GLY A 108 1.73 20.57 10.80
CA GLY A 108 1.06 20.81 9.52
C GLY A 108 2.02 21.13 8.35
N ASN A 109 3.31 20.86 8.49
CA ASN A 109 4.30 21.15 7.45
C ASN A 109 4.42 20.08 6.36
N LYS A 110 3.71 18.93 6.52
CA LYS A 110 3.64 17.78 5.60
C LYS A 110 4.96 17.02 5.43
N LYS A 111 5.84 17.11 6.39
CA LYS A 111 7.16 16.44 6.42
C LYS A 111 7.44 15.96 7.81
N ILE A 112 8.23 14.89 7.93
CA ILE A 112 8.72 14.46 9.23
C ILE A 112 9.83 15.42 9.71
N ASP A 113 9.60 16.08 10.84
CA ASP A 113 10.59 16.96 11.43
C ASP A 113 11.76 16.18 12.00
N LYS A 114 12.99 16.65 11.74
CA LYS A 114 14.23 16.06 12.25
C LYS A 114 15.07 17.09 12.98
N ASN A 115 15.94 16.63 13.87
CA ASN A 115 16.97 17.47 14.47
C ASN A 115 18.16 17.63 13.51
N PHE A 116 19.19 18.37 13.95
CA PHE A 116 20.40 18.62 13.16
C PHE A 116 21.25 17.35 12.86
N LEU A 117 20.98 16.23 13.58
CA LEU A 117 21.59 14.93 13.34
C LEU A 117 20.74 14.04 12.41
N GLY A 118 19.64 14.55 11.85
CA GLY A 118 18.71 13.78 11.02
C GLY A 118 17.77 12.85 11.81
N ILE A 119 17.72 12.99 13.15
CA ILE A 119 16.89 12.14 14.00
C ILE A 119 15.45 12.71 14.04
N PRO A 120 14.40 11.89 13.78
CA PRO A 120 13.02 12.34 13.84
C PRO A 120 12.64 12.93 15.19
N LYS A 121 11.97 14.08 15.17
CA LYS A 121 11.36 14.73 16.33
C LYS A 121 9.89 14.40 16.47
N GLU A 122 9.26 14.03 15.37
CA GLU A 122 7.87 13.59 15.32
C GLU A 122 7.79 12.07 15.39
N GLN A 123 6.61 11.57 15.75
CA GLN A 123 6.40 10.14 15.88
C GLN A 123 6.32 9.48 14.49
N TYR A 124 6.95 8.34 14.38
CA TYR A 124 6.95 7.52 13.17
C TYR A 124 6.92 6.04 13.51
N GLY A 125 6.59 5.21 12.53
CA GLY A 125 6.57 3.76 12.68
C GLY A 125 6.56 3.04 11.34
N PHE A 126 6.83 1.75 11.41
CA PHE A 126 6.82 0.86 10.25
C PHE A 126 6.09 -0.44 10.59
N SER A 127 5.52 -1.08 9.58
CA SER A 127 4.98 -2.44 9.73
C SER A 127 6.04 -3.39 10.28
N ASN A 128 5.60 -4.44 10.95
CA ASN A 128 6.43 -5.36 11.74
C ASN A 128 7.25 -4.67 12.84
N ASN A 129 6.98 -3.40 13.13
CA ASN A 129 7.82 -2.58 14.01
C ASN A 129 9.29 -2.60 13.57
N ALA A 130 9.53 -2.80 12.26
CA ALA A 130 10.85 -2.91 11.67
C ALA A 130 11.65 -1.65 11.86
N MET A 131 12.96 -1.81 12.05
CA MET A 131 13.89 -0.71 12.21
C MET A 131 15.21 -1.05 11.50
N GLY A 132 15.69 -0.12 10.68
CA GLY A 132 17.05 -0.18 10.19
C GLY A 132 18.06 0.17 11.29
N ARG A 133 19.31 -0.14 11.08
CA ARG A 133 20.35 0.05 12.10
C ARG A 133 20.61 1.53 12.41
N MET A 134 20.61 2.40 11.42
CA MET A 134 20.74 3.86 11.50
C MET A 134 19.98 4.53 10.36
N SER A 135 19.00 3.85 9.79
CA SER A 135 18.20 4.27 8.65
C SER A 135 16.79 3.72 8.78
N ALA A 136 15.91 4.08 7.86
CA ALA A 136 14.64 3.38 7.69
C ALA A 136 14.88 1.88 7.40
N PRO A 137 13.92 1.00 7.70
CA PRO A 137 14.01 -0.42 7.36
C PRO A 137 13.89 -0.62 5.84
N THR A 138 14.38 -1.75 5.36
CA THR A 138 14.11 -2.22 4.00
C THR A 138 12.69 -2.75 3.88
N PHE A 139 12.19 -2.88 2.64
CA PHE A 139 10.91 -3.52 2.35
C PHE A 139 10.84 -4.93 2.96
N GLU A 140 11.88 -5.73 2.78
CA GLU A 140 11.97 -7.10 3.32
C GLU A 140 11.83 -7.18 4.85
N GLN A 141 12.30 -6.17 5.57
CA GLN A 141 12.18 -6.09 7.02
C GLN A 141 10.77 -5.69 7.46
N ALA A 142 10.13 -4.82 6.69
CA ALA A 142 8.82 -4.26 7.03
C ALA A 142 7.65 -5.03 6.42
N LYS A 143 7.85 -5.87 5.40
CA LYS A 143 6.77 -6.51 4.66
C LYS A 143 5.98 -7.52 5.50
N PHE A 144 4.67 -7.54 5.29
CA PHE A 144 3.73 -8.51 5.85
C PHE A 144 2.72 -8.94 4.78
N ASN A 145 2.04 -10.06 5.02
CA ASN A 145 1.06 -10.59 4.08
C ASN A 145 -0.35 -10.11 4.41
N VAL A 146 -1.07 -9.64 3.39
CA VAL A 146 -2.51 -9.43 3.40
C VAL A 146 -3.15 -10.59 2.65
N LYS A 147 -3.91 -11.42 3.36
CA LYS A 147 -4.63 -12.57 2.80
C LYS A 147 -5.86 -12.84 3.65
N GLY A 148 -7.03 -12.47 3.13
CA GLY A 148 -8.24 -12.41 3.93
C GLY A 148 -8.20 -11.27 4.94
N PRO A 149 -9.18 -11.17 5.87
CA PRO A 149 -9.19 -10.15 6.91
C PRO A 149 -7.89 -10.17 7.71
N THR A 150 -7.16 -9.06 7.68
CA THR A 150 -5.83 -8.93 8.28
C THR A 150 -5.81 -7.76 9.25
N THR A 151 -5.36 -8.00 10.48
CA THR A 151 -5.10 -6.95 11.47
C THR A 151 -3.60 -6.82 11.67
N HIS A 152 -3.08 -5.59 11.57
CA HIS A 152 -1.67 -5.29 11.75
C HIS A 152 -1.48 -4.12 12.71
N SER A 153 -0.46 -4.20 13.59
CA SER A 153 -0.20 -3.16 14.59
C SER A 153 1.13 -2.47 14.31
N ILE A 154 1.13 -1.14 14.36
CA ILE A 154 2.31 -0.30 14.18
C ILE A 154 2.54 0.51 15.45
N LEU A 155 3.69 0.34 16.08
CA LEU A 155 4.10 1.09 17.27
C LEU A 155 4.81 2.37 16.84
N LEU A 156 4.21 3.52 17.17
CA LEU A 156 4.83 4.82 16.96
C LEU A 156 5.97 5.07 17.94
N ARG A 157 7.01 5.75 17.45
CA ARG A 157 8.23 6.10 18.20
C ARG A 157 8.71 7.48 17.82
N THR A 158 9.46 8.10 18.72
CA THR A 158 10.18 9.36 18.48
C THR A 158 11.66 9.13 18.69
N GLY A 159 12.50 9.76 17.89
CA GLY A 159 13.95 9.64 18.03
C GLY A 159 14.52 8.32 17.50
N ILE A 160 15.69 7.92 18.02
CA ILE A 160 16.31 6.62 17.71
C ILE A 160 15.84 5.62 18.75
N PRO A 161 15.28 4.47 18.35
CA PRO A 161 14.95 3.40 19.29
C PRO A 161 16.20 2.89 20.01
N LYS A 162 16.08 2.68 21.31
CA LYS A 162 17.13 2.05 22.13
C LYS A 162 17.11 0.54 21.95
#